data_aadcfb5c107830c042dd027299ad4da0
#
_entry.id   aadcfb5c107830c042dd027299ad4da0
#
_cell.length_a   1.000
_cell.length_b   1.000
_cell.length_c   1.000
_cell.angle_alpha   90.00
_cell.angle_beta   90.00
_cell.angle_gamma   90.00
#
_symmetry.space_group_name_H-M   'P 1'
#
loop_
_entity.id
_entity.type
_entity.pdbx_description
1 polymer ?
#
loop_
_entity_poly.entity_id
_entity_poly.type
_entity_poly.pdbx_seq_one_letter_code
_entity_poly.pdbx_strand_id
1 'polypeptide(L)'
;MFERVIAQVDPSGLTDACGLEPSFVCEWIWDVSDNERLAEISAWAVEKPLKIVFILVGAYVANRILKKAISTVVDRLVQERSLIDDEEKSDALVARVGRRAKARLQKNRERAERSRQRAKTLGGLLSTLATLTTYSLGVLLALGEIGFDLGPLIAGAGIVGFAVGFGAQSAVSDFIAGIFILVEDQYAEGDFVDLGEASGTVERVSLRTTVLRDVNGAVWV
;
A
#
# COMPACT_ATOMS: atom_id res chain seq x y z
N MET A 1 -31.67 -2.38 50.05
CA MET A 1 -30.36 -2.90 50.56
C MET A 1 -29.23 -2.80 49.49
N PHE A 2 -29.51 -2.18 48.34
CA PHE A 2 -28.52 -1.96 47.27
C PHE A 2 -28.02 -0.50 47.16
N GLU A 3 -28.54 0.42 47.95
CA GLU A 3 -28.19 1.86 47.91
C GLU A 3 -27.00 2.26 48.84
N ARG A 4 -26.34 1.34 49.54
CA ARG A 4 -25.27 1.67 50.49
C ARG A 4 -23.86 1.30 50.01
N VAL A 5 -23.68 0.86 48.79
CA VAL A 5 -22.36 0.47 48.23
C VAL A 5 -21.75 1.56 47.31
N ILE A 6 -22.51 2.61 47.01
CA ILE A 6 -22.02 3.75 46.17
C ILE A 6 -21.48 4.89 47.06
N ALA A 7 -21.16 4.63 48.33
CA ALA A 7 -20.64 5.66 49.22
C ALA A 7 -19.13 5.54 49.35
N GLN A 8 -18.44 6.56 48.85
CA GLN A 8 -17.07 6.94 49.10
C GLN A 8 -15.96 6.33 48.20
N VAL A 9 -16.08 6.52 46.91
CA VAL A 9 -14.87 6.78 46.14
C VAL A 9 -14.61 8.27 46.29
N ASP A 10 -13.56 8.67 46.94
CA ASP A 10 -13.12 10.07 47.03
C ASP A 10 -12.69 10.49 45.60
N PRO A 11 -13.51 11.27 44.85
CA PRO A 11 -13.19 11.57 43.44
C PRO A 11 -11.94 12.44 43.30
N SER A 12 -11.47 13.06 44.39
CA SER A 12 -10.27 13.89 44.36
C SER A 12 -9.00 13.02 44.38
N GLY A 13 -8.94 11.93 45.13
CA GLY A 13 -7.80 11.03 45.13
C GLY A 13 -7.65 10.20 43.87
N LEU A 14 -8.76 9.80 43.24
CA LEU A 14 -8.74 9.07 41.99
C LEU A 14 -8.25 9.95 40.79
N THR A 15 -8.71 11.21 40.75
CA THR A 15 -8.26 12.15 39.71
C THR A 15 -6.81 12.59 39.88
N ASP A 16 -6.29 12.67 41.11
CA ASP A 16 -4.90 12.99 41.38
C ASP A 16 -3.96 11.82 41.00
N ALA A 17 -4.40 10.57 41.28
CA ALA A 17 -3.60 9.37 40.97
C ALA A 17 -3.70 8.89 39.54
N CYS A 18 -4.88 9.00 38.90
CA CYS A 18 -5.18 8.41 37.58
C CYS A 18 -5.44 9.45 36.46
N GLY A 19 -5.40 10.75 36.79
CA GLY A 19 -5.69 11.83 35.84
C GLY A 19 -7.19 12.06 35.59
N LEU A 20 -7.51 13.01 34.68
CA LEU A 20 -8.89 13.43 34.37
C LEU A 20 -9.72 12.35 33.66
N GLU A 21 -9.07 11.41 33.01
CA GLU A 21 -9.68 10.25 32.36
C GLU A 21 -9.00 8.96 32.87
N PRO A 22 -9.47 8.42 34.03
CA PRO A 22 -8.88 7.24 34.62
C PRO A 22 -9.05 6.02 33.70
N SER A 23 -7.95 5.28 33.47
CA SER A 23 -8.04 4.02 32.76
C SER A 23 -8.67 2.93 33.64
N PHE A 24 -9.34 1.96 33.01
CA PHE A 24 -9.98 0.83 33.70
C PHE A 24 -9.03 0.10 34.65
N VAL A 25 -7.74 -0.01 34.28
CA VAL A 25 -6.74 -0.68 35.11
C VAL A 25 -6.38 0.15 36.33
N CYS A 26 -6.24 1.47 36.18
CA CYS A 26 -5.94 2.39 37.26
C CYS A 26 -7.11 2.44 38.26
N GLU A 27 -8.35 2.53 37.77
CA GLU A 27 -9.57 2.52 38.56
C GLU A 27 -9.69 1.21 39.39
N TRP A 28 -9.47 0.06 38.73
CA TRP A 28 -9.53 -1.25 39.37
C TRP A 28 -8.48 -1.43 40.47
N ILE A 29 -7.24 -0.96 40.21
CA ILE A 29 -6.15 -1.05 41.20
C ILE A 29 -6.36 -0.08 42.36
N TRP A 30 -6.90 1.11 42.07
CA TRP A 30 -7.30 2.06 43.13
C TRP A 30 -8.36 1.44 44.07
N ASP A 31 -9.38 0.82 43.50
CA ASP A 31 -10.48 0.18 44.23
C ASP A 31 -10.02 -1.01 45.10
N VAL A 32 -8.97 -1.71 44.68
CA VAL A 32 -8.41 -2.87 45.39
C VAL A 32 -7.33 -2.50 46.38
N SER A 33 -6.47 -1.50 46.11
CA SER A 33 -5.26 -1.23 46.89
C SER A 33 -5.32 0.02 47.77
N ASP A 34 -6.22 0.95 47.47
CA ASP A 34 -6.39 2.26 48.13
C ASP A 34 -5.04 3.01 48.32
N ASN A 35 -4.12 2.80 47.33
CA ASN A 35 -2.76 3.29 47.39
C ASN A 35 -2.40 4.05 46.11
N GLU A 36 -2.28 5.37 46.26
CA GLU A 36 -1.97 6.31 45.16
C GLU A 36 -0.74 5.93 44.36
N ARG A 37 0.34 5.52 45.01
CA ARG A 37 1.60 5.12 44.36
C ARG A 37 1.47 3.85 43.54
N LEU A 38 0.65 2.88 43.99
CA LEU A 38 0.44 1.64 43.25
C LEU A 38 -0.42 1.86 42.02
N ALA A 39 -1.42 2.73 42.13
CA ALA A 39 -2.26 3.11 40.99
C ALA A 39 -1.46 3.86 39.91
N GLU A 40 -0.61 4.82 40.28
CA GLU A 40 0.27 5.56 39.40
C GLU A 40 1.30 4.65 38.72
N ILE A 41 1.97 3.79 39.48
CA ILE A 41 2.94 2.83 38.92
C ILE A 41 2.27 1.84 37.97
N SER A 42 1.04 1.40 38.25
CA SER A 42 0.33 0.46 37.42
C SER A 42 -0.11 1.07 36.08
N ALA A 43 -0.56 2.31 36.10
CA ALA A 43 -0.89 3.04 34.87
C ALA A 43 0.36 3.15 33.97
N TRP A 44 1.50 3.48 34.56
CA TRP A 44 2.75 3.61 33.79
C TRP A 44 3.32 2.24 33.34
N ALA A 45 3.38 1.25 34.26
CA ALA A 45 4.06 -0.02 34.02
C ALA A 45 3.23 -1.05 33.28
N VAL A 46 1.90 -0.94 33.26
CA VAL A 46 1.01 -1.90 32.61
C VAL A 46 0.37 -1.29 31.36
N GLU A 47 -0.17 -0.10 31.47
CA GLU A 47 -0.93 0.51 30.37
C GLU A 47 -0.06 0.92 29.19
N LYS A 48 1.08 1.60 29.44
CA LYS A 48 1.98 2.01 28.37
C LYS A 48 2.59 0.84 27.58
N PRO A 49 3.18 -0.20 28.23
CA PRO A 49 3.67 -1.34 27.45
C PRO A 49 2.56 -2.11 26.74
N LEU A 50 1.35 -2.18 27.32
CA LEU A 50 0.22 -2.82 26.66
C LEU A 50 -0.20 -2.06 25.37
N LYS A 51 -0.27 -0.73 25.42
CA LYS A 51 -0.52 0.11 24.24
C LYS A 51 0.55 -0.05 23.18
N ILE A 52 1.83 -0.07 23.59
CA ILE A 52 2.95 -0.29 22.65
C ILE A 52 2.85 -1.66 21.98
N VAL A 53 2.58 -2.71 22.74
CA VAL A 53 2.38 -4.07 22.19
C VAL A 53 1.20 -4.07 21.22
N PHE A 54 0.10 -3.42 21.57
CA PHE A 54 -1.07 -3.32 20.67
C PHE A 54 -0.75 -2.58 19.36
N ILE A 55 0.02 -1.49 19.43
CA ILE A 55 0.49 -0.75 18.26
C ILE A 55 1.38 -1.64 17.36
N LEU A 56 2.33 -2.34 17.97
CA LEU A 56 3.25 -3.22 17.22
C LEU A 56 2.53 -4.41 16.59
N VAL A 57 1.58 -5.02 17.31
CA VAL A 57 0.73 -6.08 16.77
C VAL A 57 -0.16 -5.55 15.66
N GLY A 58 -0.75 -4.36 15.83
CA GLY A 58 -1.53 -3.69 14.80
C GLY A 58 -0.71 -3.42 13.53
N ALA A 59 0.51 -2.89 13.69
CA ALA A 59 1.44 -2.67 12.59
C ALA A 59 1.83 -4.00 11.88
N TYR A 60 2.08 -5.06 12.65
CA TYR A 60 2.36 -6.38 12.09
C TYR A 60 1.18 -6.93 11.28
N VAL A 61 -0.04 -6.86 11.82
CA VAL A 61 -1.27 -7.31 11.15
C VAL A 61 -1.53 -6.48 9.90
N ALA A 62 -1.43 -5.15 10.00
CA ALA A 62 -1.59 -4.24 8.85
C ALA A 62 -0.59 -4.56 7.74
N ASN A 63 0.69 -4.74 8.08
CA ASN A 63 1.72 -5.13 7.12
C ASN A 63 1.42 -6.48 6.47
N ARG A 64 0.93 -7.46 7.24
CA ARG A 64 0.57 -8.78 6.71
C ARG A 64 -0.61 -8.70 5.73
N ILE A 65 -1.63 -7.91 6.06
CA ILE A 65 -2.79 -7.68 5.18
C ILE A 65 -2.33 -6.98 3.89
N LEU A 66 -1.52 -5.94 4.02
CA LEU A 66 -1.03 -5.14 2.89
C LEU A 66 -0.16 -5.99 1.94
N LYS A 67 0.76 -6.79 2.47
CA LYS A 67 1.54 -7.75 1.68
C LYS A 67 0.66 -8.75 0.94
N LYS A 68 -0.35 -9.30 1.62
CA LYS A 68 -1.29 -10.24 1.01
C LYS A 68 -2.11 -9.57 -0.09
N ALA A 69 -2.55 -8.33 0.12
CA ALA A 69 -3.26 -7.57 -0.91
C ALA A 69 -2.38 -7.32 -2.13
N ILE A 70 -1.14 -6.86 -1.93
CA ILE A 70 -0.17 -6.63 -3.02
C ILE A 70 0.09 -7.94 -3.79
N SER A 71 0.38 -9.05 -3.10
CA SER A 71 0.62 -10.33 -3.76
C SER A 71 -0.60 -10.80 -4.55
N THR A 72 -1.80 -10.67 -4.00
CA THR A 72 -3.05 -11.06 -4.69
C THR A 72 -3.28 -10.24 -5.97
N VAL A 73 -3.02 -8.93 -5.92
CA VAL A 73 -3.13 -8.06 -7.11
C VAL A 73 -2.09 -8.46 -8.16
N VAL A 74 -0.84 -8.65 -7.75
CA VAL A 74 0.24 -9.06 -8.66
C VAL A 74 -0.05 -10.44 -9.28
N ASP A 75 -0.52 -11.40 -8.48
CA ASP A 75 -0.85 -12.74 -8.96
C ASP A 75 -2.04 -12.71 -9.93
N ARG A 76 -3.07 -11.89 -9.69
CA ARG A 76 -4.18 -11.70 -10.62
C ARG A 76 -3.73 -11.12 -11.95
N LEU A 77 -2.93 -10.06 -11.94
CA LEU A 77 -2.38 -9.44 -13.16
C LEU A 77 -1.49 -10.41 -13.96
N VAL A 78 -0.81 -11.32 -13.27
CA VAL A 78 -0.02 -12.38 -13.89
C VAL A 78 -0.92 -13.49 -14.44
N GLN A 79 -1.99 -13.83 -13.73
CA GLN A 79 -2.88 -14.95 -14.08
C GLN A 79 -3.84 -14.61 -15.23
N GLU A 80 -4.36 -13.39 -15.33
CA GLU A 80 -5.15 -12.94 -16.48
C GLU A 80 -4.37 -13.08 -17.80
N ARG A 81 -3.05 -12.85 -17.75
CA ARG A 81 -2.19 -13.06 -18.92
C ARG A 81 -1.84 -14.54 -19.17
N SER A 82 -2.01 -15.42 -18.17
CA SER A 82 -1.73 -16.86 -18.31
C SER A 82 -2.93 -17.65 -18.84
N LEU A 83 -4.14 -17.12 -18.78
CA LEU A 83 -5.32 -17.72 -19.43
C LEU A 83 -5.20 -17.78 -20.97
N ILE A 84 -4.29 -16.96 -21.53
CA ILE A 84 -3.91 -17.05 -22.95
C ILE A 84 -2.92 -18.23 -23.17
N ASP A 85 -2.28 -18.74 -22.10
CA ASP A 85 -1.30 -19.84 -22.13
C ASP A 85 -1.92 -21.23 -21.79
N ASP A 86 -3.21 -21.31 -21.42
CA ASP A 86 -3.94 -22.57 -21.22
C ASP A 86 -4.21 -23.36 -22.53
N GLU A 87 -3.47 -23.08 -23.55
CA GLU A 87 -3.25 -23.97 -24.69
C GLU A 87 -2.33 -25.16 -24.42
N GLU A 88 -2.09 -25.51 -23.18
CA GLU A 88 -1.38 -26.77 -22.84
C GLU A 88 -2.15 -28.02 -23.30
N LYS A 89 -3.46 -27.86 -23.62
CA LYS A 89 -4.22 -28.87 -24.37
C LYS A 89 -3.89 -28.94 -25.85
N SER A 90 -3.14 -28.00 -26.40
CA SER A 90 -2.76 -28.00 -27.79
C SER A 90 -1.44 -28.74 -28.07
N ASP A 91 -0.73 -29.26 -27.09
CA ASP A 91 0.51 -30.01 -27.36
C ASP A 91 0.30 -31.21 -28.28
N ALA A 92 -0.88 -31.81 -28.26
CA ALA A 92 -1.28 -32.84 -29.22
C ALA A 92 -1.55 -32.28 -30.64
N LEU A 93 -1.99 -31.04 -30.76
CA LEU A 93 -2.17 -30.32 -32.01
C LEU A 93 -0.85 -29.70 -32.52
N VAL A 94 -0.01 -29.22 -31.60
CA VAL A 94 1.32 -28.62 -31.90
C VAL A 94 2.29 -29.65 -32.51
N ALA A 95 2.13 -30.94 -32.21
CA ALA A 95 2.91 -31.99 -32.86
C ALA A 95 2.70 -32.05 -34.40
N ARG A 96 1.57 -31.57 -34.89
CA ARG A 96 1.21 -31.50 -36.32
C ARG A 96 1.51 -30.14 -36.96
N VAL A 97 1.77 -29.12 -36.15
CA VAL A 97 1.99 -27.74 -36.64
C VAL A 97 3.48 -27.51 -36.92
N GLY A 98 3.80 -27.00 -38.08
CA GLY A 98 5.17 -26.87 -38.60
C GLY A 98 6.09 -26.00 -37.73
N ARG A 99 7.42 -26.08 -37.97
CA ARG A 99 8.50 -25.40 -37.21
C ARG A 99 8.23 -23.90 -36.93
N ARG A 100 7.53 -23.20 -37.84
CA ARG A 100 7.20 -21.77 -37.69
C ARG A 100 6.24 -21.49 -36.53
N ALA A 101 5.26 -22.36 -36.27
CA ALA A 101 4.32 -22.20 -35.18
C ALA A 101 4.98 -22.49 -33.81
N LYS A 102 5.87 -23.50 -33.75
CA LYS A 102 6.69 -23.76 -32.55
C LYS A 102 7.53 -22.55 -32.18
N ALA A 103 8.18 -21.90 -33.13
CA ALA A 103 8.97 -20.70 -32.90
C ALA A 103 8.13 -19.50 -32.38
N ARG A 104 6.90 -19.35 -32.89
CA ARG A 104 5.97 -18.31 -32.39
C ARG A 104 5.53 -18.58 -30.95
N LEU A 105 5.18 -19.83 -30.62
CA LEU A 105 4.80 -20.23 -29.27
C LEU A 105 5.95 -20.02 -28.28
N GLN A 106 7.15 -20.42 -28.65
CA GLN A 106 8.34 -20.21 -27.80
C GLN A 106 8.60 -18.72 -27.55
N LYS A 107 8.49 -17.87 -28.59
CA LYS A 107 8.63 -16.41 -28.43
C LYS A 107 7.56 -15.80 -27.53
N ASN A 108 6.33 -16.32 -27.58
CA ASN A 108 5.24 -15.87 -26.70
C ASN A 108 5.47 -16.30 -25.26
N ARG A 109 5.94 -17.53 -25.01
CA ARG A 109 6.34 -18.01 -23.66
C ARG A 109 7.44 -17.13 -23.07
N GLU A 110 8.49 -16.84 -23.81
CA GLU A 110 9.58 -15.95 -23.36
C GLU A 110 9.09 -14.54 -23.02
N ARG A 111 8.15 -13.99 -23.78
CA ARG A 111 7.52 -12.69 -23.48
C ARG A 111 6.67 -12.73 -22.21
N ALA A 112 5.88 -13.80 -22.03
CA ALA A 112 5.08 -14.02 -20.84
C ALA A 112 5.97 -14.17 -19.59
N GLU A 113 7.05 -14.94 -19.66
CA GLU A 113 8.01 -15.09 -18.57
C GLU A 113 8.67 -13.77 -18.17
N ARG A 114 9.10 -12.97 -19.14
CA ARG A 114 9.68 -11.63 -18.89
C ARG A 114 8.66 -10.69 -18.22
N SER A 115 7.40 -10.73 -18.65
CA SER A 115 6.35 -9.92 -18.03
C SER A 115 6.05 -10.36 -16.60
N ARG A 116 6.05 -11.68 -16.33
CA ARG A 116 5.92 -12.26 -14.98
C ARG A 116 7.07 -11.82 -14.07
N GLN A 117 8.30 -11.88 -14.55
CA GLN A 117 9.47 -11.44 -13.78
C GLN A 117 9.37 -9.96 -13.41
N ARG A 118 9.01 -9.08 -14.35
CA ARG A 118 8.79 -7.65 -14.09
C ARG A 118 7.69 -7.41 -13.07
N ALA A 119 6.55 -8.10 -13.19
CA ALA A 119 5.44 -7.98 -12.24
C ALA A 119 5.86 -8.42 -10.83
N LYS A 120 6.60 -9.54 -10.68
CA LYS A 120 7.14 -10.00 -9.40
C LYS A 120 8.13 -9.00 -8.79
N THR A 121 9.01 -8.44 -9.59
CA THR A 121 9.99 -7.43 -9.11
C THR A 121 9.27 -6.18 -8.63
N LEU A 122 8.29 -5.67 -9.38
CA LEU A 122 7.48 -4.51 -8.98
C LEU A 122 6.67 -4.82 -7.71
N GLY A 123 6.05 -5.98 -7.63
CA GLY A 123 5.34 -6.43 -6.42
C GLY A 123 6.26 -6.52 -5.20
N GLY A 124 7.49 -7.00 -5.39
CA GLY A 124 8.52 -7.03 -4.35
C GLY A 124 8.90 -5.63 -3.86
N LEU A 125 9.14 -4.69 -4.77
CA LEU A 125 9.45 -3.30 -4.44
C LEU A 125 8.29 -2.64 -3.68
N LEU A 126 7.05 -2.78 -4.17
CA LEU A 126 5.86 -2.25 -3.49
C LEU A 126 5.68 -2.84 -2.10
N SER A 127 5.89 -4.15 -1.95
CA SER A 127 5.83 -4.83 -0.66
C SER A 127 6.90 -4.34 0.31
N THR A 128 8.11 -4.04 -0.17
CA THR A 128 9.20 -3.49 0.64
C THR A 128 8.88 -2.07 1.09
N LEU A 129 8.42 -1.22 0.19
CA LEU A 129 7.99 0.15 0.51
C LEU A 129 6.83 0.15 1.52
N ALA A 130 5.82 -0.67 1.30
CA ALA A 130 4.69 -0.84 2.22
C ALA A 130 5.16 -1.28 3.61
N THR A 131 6.10 -2.22 3.67
CA THR A 131 6.70 -2.70 4.92
C THR A 131 7.45 -1.60 5.65
N LEU A 132 8.30 -0.87 4.94
CA LEU A 132 9.07 0.24 5.49
C LEU A 132 8.14 1.31 6.08
N THR A 133 7.13 1.73 5.32
CA THR A 133 6.16 2.75 5.76
C THR A 133 5.37 2.28 6.99
N THR A 134 4.86 1.04 6.96
CA THR A 134 4.04 0.51 8.07
C THR A 134 4.84 0.40 9.36
N TYR A 135 6.06 -0.12 9.31
CA TYR A 135 6.90 -0.23 10.51
C TYR A 135 7.44 1.12 10.98
N SER A 136 7.81 2.03 10.07
CA SER A 136 8.20 3.39 10.45
C SER A 136 7.07 4.09 11.20
N LEU A 137 5.82 3.98 10.71
CA LEU A 137 4.65 4.54 11.39
C LEU A 137 4.41 3.87 12.74
N GLY A 138 4.52 2.55 12.82
CA GLY A 138 4.38 1.80 14.06
C GLY A 138 5.41 2.21 15.12
N VAL A 139 6.67 2.41 14.72
CA VAL A 139 7.74 2.89 15.60
C VAL A 139 7.47 4.32 16.06
N LEU A 140 7.06 5.22 15.17
CA LEU A 140 6.70 6.60 15.52
C LEU A 140 5.58 6.62 16.58
N LEU A 141 4.50 5.85 16.37
CA LEU A 141 3.39 5.77 17.31
C LEU A 141 3.86 5.20 18.68
N ALA A 142 4.71 4.18 18.67
CA ALA A 142 5.26 3.61 19.89
C ALA A 142 6.16 4.60 20.65
N LEU A 143 6.96 5.40 19.96
CA LEU A 143 7.76 6.46 20.56
C LEU A 143 6.88 7.55 21.20
N GLY A 144 5.75 7.90 20.56
CA GLY A 144 4.78 8.83 21.13
C GLY A 144 4.20 8.36 22.46
N GLU A 145 3.89 7.05 22.59
CA GLU A 145 3.40 6.48 23.85
C GLU A 145 4.44 6.52 24.99
N ILE A 146 5.72 6.50 24.66
CA ILE A 146 6.80 6.64 25.64
C ILE A 146 6.97 8.10 26.10
N GLY A 147 6.35 9.05 25.37
CA GLY A 147 6.42 10.48 25.67
C GLY A 147 7.48 11.23 24.86
N PHE A 148 8.00 10.64 23.80
CA PHE A 148 8.86 11.37 22.88
C PHE A 148 8.07 12.44 22.11
N ASP A 149 8.65 13.63 22.01
CA ASP A 149 8.11 14.68 21.14
C ASP A 149 8.29 14.27 19.67
N LEU A 150 7.17 13.93 19.04
CA LEU A 150 7.13 13.55 17.62
C LEU A 150 7.20 14.74 16.66
N GLY A 151 7.07 15.98 17.15
CA GLY A 151 7.05 17.17 16.32
C GLY A 151 8.21 17.25 15.33
N PRO A 152 9.48 17.17 15.77
CA PRO A 152 10.63 17.20 14.87
C PRO A 152 10.67 16.05 13.86
N LEU A 153 10.23 14.84 14.26
CA LEU A 153 10.22 13.67 13.39
C LEU A 153 9.14 13.78 12.30
N ILE A 154 7.95 14.27 12.67
CA ILE A 154 6.85 14.51 11.72
C ILE A 154 7.22 15.64 10.76
N ALA A 155 7.83 16.71 11.26
CA ALA A 155 8.31 17.80 10.41
C ALA A 155 9.35 17.32 9.40
N GLY A 156 10.34 16.52 9.84
CA GLY A 156 11.35 15.92 8.97
C GLY A 156 10.75 14.99 7.92
N ALA A 157 9.83 14.10 8.34
CA ALA A 157 9.11 13.21 7.43
C ALA A 157 8.26 14.00 6.42
N GLY A 158 7.67 15.12 6.82
CA GLY A 158 6.94 16.02 5.94
C GLY A 158 7.82 16.61 4.84
N ILE A 159 9.03 17.08 5.18
CA ILE A 159 10.00 17.59 4.20
C ILE A 159 10.40 16.51 3.21
N VAL A 160 10.68 15.29 3.68
CA VAL A 160 11.00 14.15 2.81
C VAL A 160 9.82 13.81 1.90
N GLY A 161 8.59 13.76 2.45
CA GLY A 161 7.37 13.53 1.68
C GLY A 161 7.14 14.58 0.59
N PHE A 162 7.39 15.84 0.92
CA PHE A 162 7.33 16.96 -0.01
C PHE A 162 8.35 16.79 -1.16
N ALA A 163 9.60 16.49 -0.84
CA ALA A 163 10.65 16.27 -1.85
C ALA A 163 10.31 15.09 -2.79
N VAL A 164 9.81 13.98 -2.24
CA VAL A 164 9.35 12.84 -3.03
C VAL A 164 8.15 13.20 -3.90
N GLY A 165 7.19 13.97 -3.37
CA GLY A 165 6.02 14.46 -4.11
C GLY A 165 6.41 15.32 -5.32
N PHE A 166 7.31 16.27 -5.14
CA PHE A 166 7.85 17.06 -6.25
C PHE A 166 8.61 16.20 -7.26
N GLY A 167 9.41 15.23 -6.78
CA GLY A 167 10.12 14.30 -7.66
C GLY A 167 9.19 13.41 -8.50
N ALA A 168 7.97 13.16 -8.02
CA ALA A 168 6.97 12.34 -8.70
C ALA A 168 5.95 13.16 -9.52
N GLN A 169 5.99 14.49 -9.49
CA GLN A 169 4.97 15.38 -10.06
C GLN A 169 4.70 15.12 -11.54
N SER A 170 5.74 14.94 -12.36
CA SER A 170 5.59 14.66 -13.79
C SER A 170 4.87 13.34 -14.04
N ALA A 171 5.22 12.28 -13.28
CA ALA A 171 4.59 10.99 -13.43
C ALA A 171 3.09 11.03 -13.07
N VAL A 172 2.72 11.79 -12.03
CA VAL A 172 1.32 12.00 -11.64
C VAL A 172 0.57 12.79 -12.72
N SER A 173 1.19 13.84 -13.27
CA SER A 173 0.61 14.65 -14.36
C SER A 173 0.34 13.80 -15.60
N ASP A 174 1.32 12.98 -16.03
CA ASP A 174 1.17 12.09 -17.18
C ASP A 174 0.02 11.11 -16.98
N PHE A 175 -0.11 10.57 -15.75
CA PHE A 175 -1.16 9.60 -15.41
C PHE A 175 -2.56 10.22 -15.47
N ILE A 176 -2.70 11.44 -14.92
CA ILE A 176 -3.96 12.20 -14.94
C ILE A 176 -4.32 12.57 -16.39
N ALA A 177 -3.38 13.05 -17.17
CA ALA A 177 -3.60 13.36 -18.59
C ALA A 177 -4.08 12.12 -19.37
N GLY A 178 -3.43 10.96 -19.15
CA GLY A 178 -3.84 9.71 -19.78
C GLY A 178 -5.25 9.24 -19.38
N ILE A 179 -5.66 9.47 -18.14
CA ILE A 179 -7.03 9.17 -17.69
C ILE A 179 -8.02 10.08 -18.42
N PHE A 180 -7.75 11.38 -18.53
CA PHE A 180 -8.63 12.31 -19.26
C PHE A 180 -8.77 11.94 -20.74
N ILE A 181 -7.67 11.60 -21.41
CA ILE A 181 -7.71 11.15 -22.81
C ILE A 181 -8.67 9.96 -22.98
N LEU A 182 -8.62 8.99 -22.05
CA LEU A 182 -9.46 7.79 -22.12
C LEU A 182 -10.91 8.04 -21.70
N VAL A 183 -11.15 8.91 -20.71
CA VAL A 183 -12.50 9.20 -20.19
C VAL A 183 -13.26 10.13 -21.11
N GLU A 184 -12.57 11.11 -21.70
CA GLU A 184 -13.16 12.08 -22.65
C GLU A 184 -13.19 11.55 -24.09
N ASP A 185 -12.59 10.37 -24.34
CA ASP A 185 -12.50 9.73 -25.65
C ASP A 185 -11.93 10.71 -26.71
N GLN A 186 -10.86 11.43 -26.32
CA GLN A 186 -10.27 12.48 -27.17
C GLN A 186 -9.75 11.91 -28.49
N TYR A 187 -9.22 10.70 -28.48
CA TYR A 187 -8.86 9.89 -29.65
C TYR A 187 -8.76 8.41 -29.26
N ALA A 188 -9.05 7.53 -30.21
CA ALA A 188 -9.08 6.09 -30.05
C ALA A 188 -8.09 5.36 -30.98
N GLU A 189 -7.93 4.06 -30.77
CA GLU A 189 -7.15 3.20 -31.68
C GLU A 189 -7.75 3.22 -33.07
N GLY A 190 -6.95 3.55 -34.09
CA GLY A 190 -7.35 3.70 -35.46
C GLY A 190 -7.55 5.14 -35.97
N ASP A 191 -7.61 6.12 -35.03
CA ASP A 191 -7.75 7.53 -35.42
C ASP A 191 -6.43 8.09 -35.95
N PHE A 192 -6.55 9.01 -36.90
CA PHE A 192 -5.42 9.79 -37.37
C PHE A 192 -5.32 11.07 -36.56
N VAL A 193 -4.20 11.24 -35.85
CA VAL A 193 -3.97 12.39 -34.97
C VAL A 193 -2.66 13.10 -35.29
N ASP A 194 -2.63 14.40 -35.05
CA ASP A 194 -1.42 15.21 -35.08
C ASP A 194 -1.15 15.76 -33.65
N LEU A 195 -0.05 15.30 -33.05
CA LEU A 195 0.39 15.71 -31.71
C LEU A 195 1.52 16.74 -31.76
N GLY A 196 1.76 17.36 -32.94
CA GLY A 196 2.77 18.39 -33.12
C GLY A 196 4.15 17.82 -33.52
N GLU A 197 4.75 17.02 -32.66
CA GLU A 197 6.04 16.36 -32.97
C GLU A 197 5.89 15.09 -33.80
N ALA A 198 4.74 14.44 -33.71
CA ALA A 198 4.41 13.23 -34.45
C ALA A 198 2.95 13.26 -34.94
N SER A 199 2.74 12.87 -36.21
CA SER A 199 1.40 12.71 -36.79
C SER A 199 1.29 11.33 -37.40
N GLY A 200 0.13 10.67 -37.21
CA GLY A 200 -0.08 9.33 -37.70
C GLY A 200 -1.34 8.66 -37.16
N THR A 201 -1.49 7.39 -37.49
CA THR A 201 -2.59 6.57 -36.97
C THR A 201 -2.25 6.00 -35.62
N VAL A 202 -3.16 6.12 -34.66
CA VAL A 202 -3.05 5.59 -33.34
C VAL A 202 -3.12 4.06 -33.38
N GLU A 203 -2.06 3.39 -32.95
CA GLU A 203 -2.02 1.93 -32.83
C GLU A 203 -2.47 1.45 -31.44
N ARG A 204 -2.17 2.24 -30.39
CA ARG A 204 -2.53 1.89 -29.00
C ARG A 204 -2.50 3.12 -28.12
N VAL A 205 -3.52 3.24 -27.27
CA VAL A 205 -3.60 4.22 -26.19
C VAL A 205 -3.39 3.52 -24.86
N SER A 206 -2.51 4.05 -24.02
CA SER A 206 -2.26 3.59 -22.65
C SER A 206 -2.26 4.79 -21.71
N LEU A 207 -2.39 4.57 -20.41
CA LEU A 207 -2.46 5.64 -19.39
C LEU A 207 -1.29 6.63 -19.43
N ARG A 208 -0.13 6.26 -19.96
CA ARG A 208 1.05 7.12 -19.99
C ARG A 208 1.64 7.31 -21.37
N THR A 209 1.32 6.44 -22.31
CA THR A 209 1.94 6.45 -23.64
C THR A 209 0.91 6.19 -24.71
N THR A 210 0.99 6.94 -25.81
CA THR A 210 0.26 6.67 -27.04
C THR A 210 1.24 6.21 -28.11
N VAL A 211 0.91 5.15 -28.82
CA VAL A 211 1.72 4.62 -29.92
C VAL A 211 1.09 5.01 -31.23
N LEU A 212 1.83 5.75 -32.05
CA LEU A 212 1.41 6.23 -33.38
C LEU A 212 2.23 5.56 -34.47
N ARG A 213 1.62 5.34 -35.61
CA ARG A 213 2.32 4.95 -36.84
C ARG A 213 2.17 6.05 -37.91
N ASP A 214 3.30 6.63 -38.28
CA ASP A 214 3.40 7.63 -39.32
C ASP A 214 3.13 7.00 -40.72
N VAL A 215 2.82 7.85 -41.68
CA VAL A 215 2.64 7.48 -43.11
C VAL A 215 3.88 6.81 -43.73
N ASN A 216 5.06 7.09 -43.21
CA ASN A 216 6.32 6.43 -43.60
C ASN A 216 6.55 5.07 -42.92
N GLY A 217 5.62 4.61 -42.06
CA GLY A 217 5.75 3.37 -41.30
C GLY A 217 6.60 3.48 -40.04
N ALA A 218 7.08 4.67 -39.68
CA ALA A 218 7.79 4.89 -38.43
C ALA A 218 6.82 4.78 -37.22
N VAL A 219 7.29 4.21 -36.12
CA VAL A 219 6.50 4.07 -34.88
C VAL A 219 7.02 5.08 -33.85
N TRP A 220 6.13 5.95 -33.42
CA TRP A 220 6.34 6.93 -32.35
C TRP A 220 5.71 6.47 -31.05
N VAL A 221 6.35 6.77 -29.91
CA VAL A 221 5.88 6.39 -28.56
C VAL A 221 6.03 7.56 -27.62
#